data_295fbfef2ae01a22ebb27db70422c64d
#
_entry.id   295fbfef2ae01a22ebb27db70422c64d
#
_cell.length_a   1.000
_cell.length_b   1.000
_cell.length_c   1.000
_cell.angle_alpha   90.00
_cell.angle_beta   90.00
_cell.angle_gamma   90.00
#
_symmetry.space_group_name_H-M   'P 1'
#
loop_
_entity.id
_entity.type
_entity.pdbx_description
1 polymer ?
#
loop_
_entity_poly.entity_id
_entity_poly.type
_entity_poly.pdbx_seq_one_letter_code
_entity_poly.pdbx_strand_id
1 'polypeptide(L)'
;KVLAAIRAVETSLDESDYRKIDETEQKELACILTAYFEDIISQTGIFQAFTRIHGKRFGKPLPFYTLDEDYTPGEINIEEVQFLVWHYHMQLNNLDIPYSPTLDTFAAIASDVMEIFETEYESAPENEKLLQYFRIDEKESHNLYALHARFLWLCTQSYLFFNNGFLLEDQAESLAEEAKEAGMDEQIPDMVNLLCNDFGFNHVTEFMRLTPPRWLAEVLGEDSPLYASLSSMGHKYTGYFRYENADETITRFRHIATDRIIEATNRSLVGLPRNMKDPSLILRTGFIQWNGEWWLSGQISSYEDSEDLIGQITGDDDEYNLFEPEEELPEEEQRIILTDILATTEGEDGQTLDASDTAWQALLSDEIGKDFFISQVKAGEITGLQFYNAPGHLLLDNIDFVTEYVKR
;
A
#
# COMPACT_ATOMS: atom_id res chain seq x y z
N LYS A 1 27.68 3.31 8.29
CA LYS A 1 27.93 4.70 7.94
C LYS A 1 26.64 5.51 8.04
N VAL A 2 25.56 5.16 7.33
CA VAL A 2 24.25 5.86 7.35
C VAL A 2 23.73 6.06 8.77
N LEU A 3 23.67 5.02 9.60
CA LEU A 3 23.28 5.14 11.01
C LEU A 3 24.12 6.14 11.81
N ALA A 4 25.42 6.27 11.49
CA ALA A 4 26.29 7.22 12.17
C ALA A 4 26.00 8.67 11.77
N ALA A 5 25.64 8.90 10.52
CA ALA A 5 25.20 10.20 10.01
C ALA A 5 23.88 10.63 10.68
N ILE A 6 22.87 9.77 10.69
CA ILE A 6 21.60 10.02 11.36
C ILE A 6 21.83 10.39 12.84
N ARG A 7 22.62 9.59 13.57
CA ARG A 7 22.93 9.86 14.97
C ARG A 7 23.64 11.19 15.21
N ALA A 8 24.52 11.57 14.31
CA ALA A 8 25.25 12.85 14.43
C ALA A 8 24.30 14.03 14.33
N VAL A 9 23.41 14.03 13.34
CA VAL A 9 22.38 15.06 13.17
C VAL A 9 21.44 15.08 14.38
N GLU A 10 20.85 13.95 14.74
CA GLU A 10 19.93 13.82 15.88
C GLU A 10 20.52 14.31 17.21
N THR A 11 21.84 14.13 17.41
CA THR A 11 22.54 14.58 18.63
C THR A 11 22.78 16.09 18.64
N SER A 12 22.91 16.70 17.45
CA SER A 12 23.24 18.13 17.31
C SER A 12 22.03 19.05 17.42
N LEU A 13 20.82 18.52 17.31
CA LEU A 13 19.60 19.31 17.22
C LEU A 13 18.99 19.65 18.59
N ASP A 14 18.35 20.84 18.66
CA ASP A 14 17.62 21.27 19.82
C ASP A 14 16.22 20.61 19.83
N GLU A 15 15.68 20.31 21.01
CA GLU A 15 14.44 19.52 21.17
C GLU A 15 13.14 20.27 20.79
N SER A 16 13.25 21.52 20.28
CA SER A 16 12.09 22.40 20.13
C SER A 16 11.21 22.15 18.92
N ASP A 17 11.72 21.52 17.85
CA ASP A 17 11.07 21.60 16.55
C ASP A 17 10.45 20.28 16.05
N TYR A 18 10.82 19.13 16.65
CA TYR A 18 10.24 17.85 16.30
C TYR A 18 10.57 16.74 17.33
N ARG A 19 9.84 15.63 17.26
CA ARG A 19 10.12 14.44 18.09
C ARG A 19 11.41 13.76 17.60
N LYS A 20 12.43 13.72 18.46
CA LYS A 20 13.64 12.93 18.19
C LYS A 20 13.31 11.45 18.14
N ILE A 21 13.95 10.77 17.19
CA ILE A 21 13.83 9.33 17.05
C ILE A 21 14.80 8.60 17.99
N ASP A 22 14.35 7.51 18.58
CA ASP A 22 15.15 6.69 19.48
C ASP A 22 16.18 5.82 18.75
N GLU A 23 16.99 5.04 19.50
CA GLU A 23 18.05 4.23 18.90
C GLU A 23 17.52 3.13 17.96
N THR A 24 16.34 2.58 18.22
CA THR A 24 15.71 1.56 17.38
C THR A 24 15.19 2.19 16.10
N GLU A 25 14.46 3.29 16.23
CA GLU A 25 13.94 4.09 15.13
C GLU A 25 15.07 4.61 14.20
N GLN A 26 16.21 5.04 14.77
CA GLN A 26 17.38 5.42 13.98
C GLN A 26 17.95 4.26 13.16
N LYS A 27 17.95 3.05 13.71
CA LYS A 27 18.39 1.86 12.97
C LYS A 27 17.42 1.49 11.86
N GLU A 28 16.12 1.60 12.10
CA GLU A 28 15.08 1.36 11.10
C GLU A 28 15.20 2.35 9.94
N LEU A 29 15.30 3.66 10.23
CA LEU A 29 15.53 4.67 9.19
C LEU A 29 16.82 4.37 8.41
N ALA A 30 17.90 4.00 9.08
CA ALA A 30 19.14 3.63 8.41
C ALA A 30 18.98 2.41 7.50
N CYS A 31 18.16 1.43 7.87
CA CYS A 31 17.82 0.29 7.02
C CYS A 31 16.99 0.72 5.80
N ILE A 32 15.98 1.57 5.98
CA ILE A 32 15.14 2.12 4.91
C ILE A 32 16.02 2.84 3.87
N LEU A 33 16.86 3.77 4.31
CA LEU A 33 17.73 4.54 3.40
C LEU A 33 18.78 3.66 2.73
N THR A 34 19.31 2.65 3.43
CA THR A 34 20.26 1.71 2.81
C THR A 34 19.55 0.83 1.78
N ALA A 35 18.32 0.40 2.03
CA ALA A 35 17.54 -0.40 1.08
C ALA A 35 17.13 0.42 -0.16
N TYR A 36 16.86 1.72 0.00
CA TYR A 36 16.71 2.64 -1.14
C TYR A 36 18.00 2.67 -1.99
N PHE A 37 19.17 2.85 -1.35
CA PHE A 37 20.43 2.83 -2.06
C PHE A 37 20.68 1.51 -2.79
N GLU A 38 20.35 0.36 -2.16
CA GLU A 38 20.43 -0.95 -2.81
C GLU A 38 19.48 -1.08 -4.02
N ASP A 39 18.28 -0.52 -3.95
CA ASP A 39 17.33 -0.48 -5.07
C ASP A 39 17.92 0.27 -6.25
N ILE A 40 18.48 1.46 -6.02
CA ILE A 40 19.10 2.28 -7.06
C ILE A 40 20.32 1.58 -7.69
N ILE A 41 21.28 1.11 -6.88
CA ILE A 41 22.48 0.42 -7.36
C ILE A 41 22.12 -0.86 -8.15
N SER A 42 21.10 -1.60 -7.67
CA SER A 42 20.67 -2.84 -8.31
C SER A 42 19.66 -2.62 -9.44
N GLN A 43 19.22 -1.38 -9.66
CA GLN A 43 18.24 -1.03 -10.70
C GLN A 43 16.97 -1.88 -10.65
N THR A 44 16.45 -2.13 -9.44
CA THR A 44 15.22 -2.91 -9.27
C THR A 44 13.97 -2.07 -9.56
N GLY A 45 14.07 -0.75 -9.42
CA GLY A 45 13.08 0.22 -9.90
C GLY A 45 11.88 0.41 -8.96
N ILE A 46 11.99 0.09 -7.67
CA ILE A 46 10.90 0.26 -6.70
C ILE A 46 10.57 1.75 -6.55
N PHE A 47 11.56 2.58 -6.22
CA PHE A 47 11.35 4.03 -6.08
C PHE A 47 11.04 4.69 -7.43
N GLN A 48 11.71 4.24 -8.48
CA GLN A 48 11.45 4.74 -9.84
C GLN A 48 10.01 4.48 -10.30
N ALA A 49 9.39 3.36 -9.89
CA ALA A 49 7.97 3.12 -10.15
C ALA A 49 7.10 4.19 -9.47
N PHE A 50 7.38 4.53 -8.21
CA PHE A 50 6.68 5.59 -7.49
C PHE A 50 6.80 6.94 -8.19
N THR A 51 8.02 7.40 -8.47
CA THR A 51 8.25 8.71 -9.11
C THR A 51 7.64 8.79 -10.51
N ARG A 52 7.67 7.69 -11.26
CA ARG A 52 7.04 7.60 -12.58
C ARG A 52 5.52 7.73 -12.51
N ILE A 53 4.87 7.01 -11.59
CA ILE A 53 3.41 7.09 -11.43
C ILE A 53 3.02 8.48 -10.94
N HIS A 54 3.77 9.01 -9.96
CA HIS A 54 3.55 10.37 -9.45
C HIS A 54 3.66 11.41 -10.57
N GLY A 55 4.72 11.32 -11.37
CA GLY A 55 4.92 12.20 -12.51
C GLY A 55 3.79 12.13 -13.56
N LYS A 56 3.28 10.92 -13.84
CA LYS A 56 2.14 10.73 -14.74
C LYS A 56 0.84 11.36 -14.21
N ARG A 57 0.59 11.29 -12.90
CA ARG A 57 -0.66 11.76 -12.29
C ARG A 57 -0.63 13.23 -11.95
N PHE A 58 0.49 13.73 -11.43
CA PHE A 58 0.60 15.06 -10.82
C PHE A 58 1.55 16.00 -11.56
N GLY A 59 2.19 15.55 -12.63
CA GLY A 59 3.08 16.37 -13.47
C GLY A 59 4.48 16.58 -12.90
N LYS A 60 4.80 16.05 -11.71
CA LYS A 60 6.14 16.12 -11.09
C LYS A 60 6.51 14.77 -10.45
N PRO A 61 7.77 14.35 -10.46
CA PRO A 61 8.19 13.04 -9.95
C PRO A 61 7.98 12.84 -8.44
N LEU A 62 8.17 13.89 -7.64
CA LEU A 62 8.00 13.85 -6.19
C LEU A 62 6.97 14.87 -5.71
N PRO A 63 6.21 14.56 -4.65
CA PRO A 63 5.40 15.56 -3.96
C PRO A 63 6.30 16.57 -3.23
N PHE A 64 5.80 17.78 -2.97
CA PHE A 64 6.37 18.84 -2.14
C PHE A 64 7.66 19.48 -2.62
N TYR A 65 8.60 18.73 -3.20
CA TYR A 65 9.91 19.21 -3.53
C TYR A 65 9.96 19.88 -4.89
N THR A 66 10.71 20.98 -4.98
CA THR A 66 11.19 21.53 -6.26
C THR A 66 12.45 20.76 -6.62
N LEU A 67 12.43 20.09 -7.75
CA LEU A 67 13.54 19.25 -8.18
C LEU A 67 14.59 20.11 -8.88
N ASP A 68 15.86 19.88 -8.58
CA ASP A 68 16.99 20.54 -9.23
C ASP A 68 17.14 20.07 -10.69
N GLU A 69 17.89 20.85 -11.50
CA GLU A 69 18.15 20.52 -12.90
C GLU A 69 18.92 19.19 -13.07
N ASP A 70 19.63 18.77 -12.05
CA ASP A 70 20.44 17.53 -12.02
C ASP A 70 19.63 16.30 -11.59
N TYR A 71 18.34 16.46 -11.20
CA TYR A 71 17.50 15.32 -10.82
C TYR A 71 17.37 14.31 -11.95
N THR A 72 17.80 13.09 -11.71
CA THR A 72 17.73 11.98 -12.68
C THR A 72 16.96 10.81 -12.10
N PRO A 73 15.76 10.47 -12.62
CA PRO A 73 14.99 9.32 -12.15
C PRO A 73 15.80 8.01 -12.25
N GLY A 74 15.84 7.25 -11.16
CA GLY A 74 16.54 5.97 -11.08
C GLY A 74 18.04 6.10 -10.73
N GLU A 75 18.50 7.30 -10.39
CA GLU A 75 19.79 7.57 -9.74
C GLU A 75 19.56 8.05 -8.30
N ILE A 76 20.63 8.20 -7.53
CA ILE A 76 20.51 8.76 -6.17
C ILE A 76 20.21 10.26 -6.26
N ASN A 77 19.16 10.69 -5.55
CA ASN A 77 18.75 12.08 -5.50
C ASN A 77 18.49 12.51 -4.05
N ILE A 78 18.95 13.70 -3.70
CA ILE A 78 18.82 14.20 -2.33
C ILE A 78 17.35 14.38 -1.92
N GLU A 79 16.50 14.81 -2.84
CA GLU A 79 15.08 15.01 -2.61
C GLU A 79 14.36 13.69 -2.32
N GLU A 80 14.77 12.60 -2.96
CA GLU A 80 14.25 11.27 -2.70
C GLU A 80 14.65 10.78 -1.30
N VAL A 81 15.89 11.01 -0.91
CA VAL A 81 16.39 10.69 0.45
C VAL A 81 15.64 11.53 1.49
N GLN A 82 15.50 12.84 1.25
CA GLN A 82 14.77 13.73 2.15
C GLN A 82 13.28 13.32 2.26
N PHE A 83 12.64 12.94 1.16
CA PHE A 83 11.29 12.41 1.15
C PHE A 83 11.17 11.15 2.03
N LEU A 84 12.10 10.21 1.93
CA LEU A 84 12.07 8.98 2.75
C LEU A 84 12.30 9.29 4.24
N VAL A 85 13.20 10.22 4.57
CA VAL A 85 13.41 10.69 5.95
C VAL A 85 12.13 11.31 6.50
N TRP A 86 11.53 12.24 5.76
CA TRP A 86 10.27 12.88 6.13
C TRP A 86 9.15 11.84 6.28
N HIS A 87 8.96 10.97 5.31
CA HIS A 87 7.94 9.94 5.33
C HIS A 87 8.06 9.04 6.57
N TYR A 88 9.27 8.59 6.89
CA TYR A 88 9.51 7.78 8.09
C TYR A 88 9.10 8.51 9.37
N HIS A 89 9.52 9.77 9.54
CA HIS A 89 9.14 10.56 10.72
C HIS A 89 7.64 10.83 10.80
N MET A 90 7.00 11.00 9.64
CA MET A 90 5.56 11.15 9.56
C MET A 90 4.84 9.91 10.10
N GLN A 91 5.32 8.74 9.80
CA GLN A 91 4.71 7.48 10.24
C GLN A 91 4.86 7.22 11.74
N LEU A 92 6.01 7.57 12.31
CA LEU A 92 6.24 7.39 13.74
C LEU A 92 5.39 8.31 14.63
N ASN A 93 4.87 9.37 14.08
CA ASN A 93 4.30 10.43 14.88
C ASN A 93 2.79 10.28 15.15
N ASN A 94 2.11 9.25 14.62
CA ASN A 94 0.65 9.04 14.74
C ASN A 94 -0.16 10.35 14.64
N LEU A 95 0.14 11.15 13.69
CA LEU A 95 0.11 12.60 13.60
C LEU A 95 -1.18 13.29 13.98
N ASP A 96 -1.07 14.02 15.06
CA ASP A 96 -1.95 15.19 15.28
C ASP A 96 -1.55 16.38 14.38
N ILE A 97 -0.25 16.54 14.09
CA ILE A 97 0.28 17.63 13.22
C ILE A 97 1.39 17.08 12.31
N PRO A 98 1.28 17.21 10.99
CA PRO A 98 2.33 16.81 10.07
C PRO A 98 3.55 17.73 10.14
N TYR A 99 4.76 17.14 10.01
CA TYR A 99 5.98 17.90 9.84
C TYR A 99 6.10 18.46 8.42
N SER A 100 6.72 19.63 8.28
CA SER A 100 7.13 20.13 6.98
C SER A 100 8.08 19.16 6.29
N PRO A 101 7.85 18.79 5.03
CA PRO A 101 8.80 18.00 4.25
C PRO A 101 10.16 18.71 4.10
N THR A 102 10.20 20.05 4.24
CA THR A 102 11.38 20.88 4.06
C THR A 102 12.05 21.29 5.38
N LEU A 103 11.74 20.62 6.49
CA LEU A 103 12.41 20.85 7.77
C LEU A 103 13.93 20.73 7.64
N ASP A 104 14.66 21.69 8.20
CA ASP A 104 16.13 21.74 8.18
C ASP A 104 16.77 20.45 8.68
N THR A 105 16.13 19.78 9.65
CA THR A 105 16.56 18.49 10.19
C THR A 105 16.54 17.39 9.13
N PHE A 106 15.46 17.29 8.36
CA PHE A 106 15.35 16.28 7.31
C PHE A 106 16.32 16.55 6.18
N ALA A 107 16.51 17.82 5.83
CA ALA A 107 17.50 18.24 4.85
C ALA A 107 18.93 17.94 5.33
N ALA A 108 19.26 18.14 6.62
CA ALA A 108 20.55 17.82 7.18
C ALA A 108 20.84 16.31 7.16
N ILE A 109 19.88 15.48 7.59
CA ILE A 109 20.01 14.01 7.52
C ILE A 109 20.20 13.57 6.05
N ALA A 110 19.38 14.08 5.14
CA ALA A 110 19.49 13.75 3.72
C ALA A 110 20.85 14.13 3.13
N SER A 111 21.36 15.33 3.46
CA SER A 111 22.67 15.79 2.99
C SER A 111 23.81 14.90 3.48
N ASP A 112 23.85 14.56 4.78
CA ASP A 112 24.91 13.72 5.34
C ASP A 112 24.84 12.26 4.79
N VAL A 113 23.64 11.77 4.50
CA VAL A 113 23.44 10.44 3.91
C VAL A 113 23.83 10.44 2.44
N MET A 114 23.51 11.49 1.67
CA MET A 114 23.89 11.63 0.28
C MET A 114 25.41 11.64 0.11
N GLU A 115 26.17 12.33 0.97
CA GLU A 115 27.64 12.33 0.93
C GLU A 115 28.22 10.89 1.05
N ILE A 116 27.54 10.04 1.85
CA ILE A 116 27.91 8.63 1.97
C ILE A 116 27.54 7.85 0.69
N PHE A 117 26.36 8.06 0.16
CA PHE A 117 25.88 7.37 -1.05
C PHE A 117 26.77 7.70 -2.25
N GLU A 118 27.07 8.97 -2.48
CA GLU A 118 27.98 9.41 -3.55
C GLU A 118 29.38 8.77 -3.42
N THR A 119 29.91 8.70 -2.20
CA THR A 119 31.21 8.08 -1.94
C THR A 119 31.21 6.57 -2.24
N GLU A 120 30.12 5.87 -1.97
CA GLU A 120 30.01 4.41 -2.13
C GLU A 120 29.48 4.01 -3.50
N TYR A 121 28.88 4.91 -4.27
CA TYR A 121 28.12 4.64 -5.50
C TYR A 121 28.88 3.74 -6.49
N GLU A 122 30.12 4.11 -6.81
CA GLU A 122 30.96 3.39 -7.76
C GLU A 122 31.44 2.01 -7.27
N SER A 123 31.41 1.79 -5.95
CA SER A 123 31.99 0.60 -5.31
C SER A 123 30.95 -0.34 -4.69
N ALA A 124 29.73 0.11 -4.54
CA ALA A 124 28.68 -0.70 -3.95
C ALA A 124 28.31 -1.89 -4.84
N PRO A 125 28.24 -3.11 -4.30
CA PRO A 125 27.82 -4.26 -5.08
C PRO A 125 26.31 -4.24 -5.32
N GLU A 126 25.88 -4.71 -6.49
CA GLU A 126 24.47 -4.99 -6.74
C GLU A 126 23.94 -6.07 -5.77
N ASN A 127 22.69 -5.93 -5.34
CA ASN A 127 22.01 -6.95 -4.54
C ASN A 127 21.43 -8.06 -5.45
N GLU A 128 22.25 -9.08 -5.73
CA GLU A 128 21.86 -10.21 -6.57
C GLU A 128 20.57 -10.91 -6.14
N LYS A 129 20.27 -10.95 -4.82
CA LYS A 129 19.05 -11.58 -4.31
C LYS A 129 17.83 -10.74 -4.67
N LEU A 130 17.93 -9.42 -4.54
CA LEU A 130 16.87 -8.49 -4.90
C LEU A 130 16.61 -8.53 -6.41
N LEU A 131 17.66 -8.50 -7.22
CA LEU A 131 17.56 -8.66 -8.66
C LEU A 131 16.88 -9.96 -9.08
N GLN A 132 17.28 -11.09 -8.47
CA GLN A 132 16.67 -12.39 -8.76
C GLN A 132 15.20 -12.44 -8.34
N TYR A 133 14.85 -11.71 -7.28
CA TYR A 133 13.48 -11.67 -6.78
C TYR A 133 12.52 -11.06 -7.82
N PHE A 134 12.95 -10.05 -8.56
CA PHE A 134 12.14 -9.41 -9.62
C PHE A 134 12.33 -10.03 -11.01
N ARG A 135 13.27 -10.96 -11.17
CA ARG A 135 13.37 -11.78 -12.41
C ARG A 135 12.36 -12.91 -12.34
N ILE A 136 11.23 -12.73 -13.01
CA ILE A 136 10.16 -13.72 -13.06
C ILE A 136 10.35 -14.57 -14.30
N ASP A 137 10.60 -15.87 -14.13
CA ASP A 137 10.74 -16.80 -15.25
C ASP A 137 9.37 -17.16 -15.87
N GLU A 138 9.39 -17.85 -17.03
CA GLU A 138 8.18 -18.21 -17.76
C GLU A 138 7.25 -19.12 -16.92
N LYS A 139 7.80 -19.99 -16.08
CA LYS A 139 7.00 -20.88 -15.23
C LYS A 139 6.32 -20.11 -14.09
N GLU A 140 7.04 -19.19 -13.47
CA GLU A 140 6.52 -18.34 -12.40
C GLU A 140 5.49 -17.34 -12.94
N SER A 141 5.67 -16.84 -14.17
CA SER A 141 4.74 -15.91 -14.81
C SER A 141 3.33 -16.47 -15.03
N HIS A 142 3.19 -17.78 -15.00
CA HIS A 142 1.90 -18.50 -15.09
C HIS A 142 1.44 -19.09 -13.74
N ASN A 143 2.11 -18.74 -12.66
CA ASN A 143 1.80 -19.22 -11.32
C ASN A 143 1.33 -18.07 -10.41
N LEU A 144 0.03 -17.98 -10.21
CA LEU A 144 -0.58 -16.94 -9.38
C LEU A 144 0.01 -16.89 -7.96
N TYR A 145 0.33 -18.04 -7.37
CA TYR A 145 0.87 -18.08 -6.00
C TYR A 145 2.32 -17.56 -5.94
N ALA A 146 3.12 -17.80 -6.98
CA ALA A 146 4.46 -17.23 -7.06
C ALA A 146 4.43 -15.72 -7.23
N LEU A 147 3.52 -15.21 -8.05
CA LEU A 147 3.29 -13.77 -8.23
C LEU A 147 2.75 -13.14 -6.94
N HIS A 148 1.80 -13.80 -6.25
CA HIS A 148 1.26 -13.34 -4.98
C HIS A 148 2.36 -13.13 -3.93
N ALA A 149 3.26 -14.10 -3.77
CA ALA A 149 4.37 -13.97 -2.83
C ALA A 149 5.25 -12.73 -3.14
N ARG A 150 5.44 -12.40 -4.43
CA ARG A 150 6.25 -11.26 -4.86
C ARG A 150 5.58 -9.92 -4.59
N PHE A 151 4.32 -9.75 -4.96
CA PHE A 151 3.65 -8.48 -4.73
C PHE A 151 3.27 -8.27 -3.26
N LEU A 152 3.00 -9.33 -2.50
CA LEU A 152 2.84 -9.23 -1.06
C LEU A 152 4.15 -8.74 -0.41
N TRP A 153 5.28 -9.39 -0.71
CA TRP A 153 6.58 -8.96 -0.22
C TRP A 153 6.89 -7.50 -0.59
N LEU A 154 6.66 -7.12 -1.84
CA LEU A 154 6.89 -5.75 -2.31
C LEU A 154 6.13 -4.73 -1.46
N CYS A 155 4.85 -4.99 -1.18
CA CYS A 155 3.98 -4.04 -0.50
C CYS A 155 3.94 -4.19 1.04
N THR A 156 4.70 -5.12 1.63
CA THR A 156 4.76 -5.29 3.09
C THR A 156 6.17 -5.33 3.65
N GLN A 157 7.19 -5.62 2.82
CA GLN A 157 8.56 -5.85 3.29
C GLN A 157 9.58 -4.93 2.61
N SER A 158 9.20 -4.23 1.51
CA SER A 158 10.12 -3.28 0.90
C SER A 158 10.16 -1.96 1.68
N TYR A 159 11.28 -1.27 1.58
CA TYR A 159 11.55 -0.03 2.30
C TYR A 159 10.52 1.09 2.01
N LEU A 160 9.89 1.07 0.84
CA LEU A 160 8.89 2.07 0.46
C LEU A 160 7.53 1.84 1.13
N PHE A 161 7.23 0.59 1.48
CA PHE A 161 5.93 0.16 1.99
C PHE A 161 6.02 -0.45 3.41
N PHE A 162 7.03 -0.07 4.20
CA PHE A 162 7.23 -0.63 5.54
C PHE A 162 6.01 -0.50 6.45
N ASN A 163 5.22 0.57 6.29
CA ASN A 163 4.00 0.77 7.06
C ASN A 163 2.93 -0.28 6.81
N ASN A 164 2.77 -0.72 5.57
CA ASN A 164 1.82 -1.78 5.26
C ASN A 164 2.24 -3.10 5.94
N GLY A 165 3.54 -3.30 6.17
CA GLY A 165 4.07 -4.40 6.97
C GLY A 165 3.62 -4.31 8.42
N PHE A 166 3.81 -3.17 9.06
CA PHE A 166 3.35 -2.94 10.43
C PHE A 166 1.82 -3.06 10.56
N LEU A 167 1.07 -2.50 9.62
CA LEU A 167 -0.38 -2.63 9.61
C LEU A 167 -0.82 -4.10 9.53
N LEU A 168 -0.18 -4.89 8.67
CA LEU A 168 -0.49 -6.31 8.54
C LEU A 168 -0.13 -7.11 9.80
N GLU A 169 1.00 -6.79 10.45
CA GLU A 169 1.41 -7.40 11.74
C GLU A 169 0.40 -7.07 12.84
N ASP A 170 -0.01 -5.81 12.98
CA ASP A 170 -0.99 -5.36 13.97
C ASP A 170 -2.35 -6.06 13.77
N GLN A 171 -2.83 -6.14 12.53
CA GLN A 171 -4.04 -6.89 12.21
C GLN A 171 -3.92 -8.39 12.52
N ALA A 172 -2.75 -8.99 12.28
CA ALA A 172 -2.51 -10.39 12.57
C ALA A 172 -2.44 -10.67 14.09
N GLU A 173 -1.86 -9.75 14.85
CA GLU A 173 -1.83 -9.82 16.32
C GLU A 173 -3.24 -9.70 16.91
N SER A 174 -4.01 -8.70 16.49
CA SER A 174 -5.41 -8.51 16.90
C SER A 174 -6.26 -9.73 16.61
N LEU A 175 -6.14 -10.27 15.38
CA LEU A 175 -6.84 -11.49 14.97
C LEU A 175 -6.46 -12.70 15.83
N ALA A 176 -5.18 -12.82 16.18
CA ALA A 176 -4.69 -13.91 17.02
C ALA A 176 -5.20 -13.79 18.47
N GLU A 177 -5.33 -12.57 19.01
CA GLU A 177 -5.88 -12.33 20.34
C GLU A 177 -7.37 -12.68 20.39
N GLU A 178 -8.16 -12.20 19.42
CA GLU A 178 -9.59 -12.53 19.30
C GLU A 178 -9.82 -14.03 19.16
N ALA A 179 -9.01 -14.71 18.35
CA ALA A 179 -9.11 -16.15 18.18
C ALA A 179 -8.79 -16.92 19.47
N LYS A 180 -7.81 -16.46 20.27
CA LYS A 180 -7.49 -17.05 21.58
C LYS A 180 -8.66 -16.87 22.57
N GLU A 181 -9.24 -15.67 22.62
CA GLU A 181 -10.40 -15.41 23.48
C GLU A 181 -11.62 -16.27 23.10
N ALA A 182 -11.76 -16.58 21.82
CA ALA A 182 -12.79 -17.48 21.32
C ALA A 182 -12.47 -18.98 21.46
N GLY A 183 -11.26 -19.33 21.97
CA GLY A 183 -10.81 -20.72 22.12
C GLY A 183 -10.47 -21.40 20.79
N MET A 184 -10.06 -20.64 19.78
CA MET A 184 -9.73 -21.10 18.44
C MET A 184 -8.22 -21.11 18.16
N ASP A 185 -7.38 -21.32 19.17
CA ASP A 185 -5.91 -21.25 19.08
C ASP A 185 -5.34 -22.09 17.94
N GLU A 186 -5.87 -23.27 17.68
CA GLU A 186 -5.40 -24.17 16.61
C GLU A 186 -5.66 -23.60 15.20
N GLN A 187 -6.56 -22.64 15.05
CA GLN A 187 -6.95 -22.03 13.77
C GLN A 187 -6.17 -20.75 13.46
N ILE A 188 -5.44 -20.18 14.43
CA ILE A 188 -4.70 -18.92 14.27
C ILE A 188 -3.81 -18.93 13.03
N PRO A 189 -2.96 -19.96 12.78
CA PRO A 189 -2.09 -19.96 11.61
C PRO A 189 -2.88 -19.86 10.30
N ASP A 190 -4.02 -20.51 10.25
CA ASP A 190 -4.89 -20.53 9.08
C ASP A 190 -5.57 -19.18 8.86
N MET A 191 -6.02 -18.55 9.93
CA MET A 191 -6.66 -17.23 9.89
C MET A 191 -5.64 -16.15 9.47
N VAL A 192 -4.42 -16.17 10.01
CA VAL A 192 -3.33 -15.25 9.61
C VAL A 192 -2.93 -15.47 8.16
N ASN A 193 -2.84 -16.72 7.69
CA ASN A 193 -2.56 -17.00 6.29
C ASN A 193 -3.65 -16.43 5.36
N LEU A 194 -4.92 -16.51 5.75
CA LEU A 194 -6.02 -15.93 5.00
C LEU A 194 -5.91 -14.42 4.95
N LEU A 195 -5.66 -13.78 6.10
CA LEU A 195 -5.43 -12.34 6.20
C LEU A 195 -4.30 -11.87 5.27
N CYS A 196 -3.13 -12.52 5.33
CA CYS A 196 -2.00 -12.19 4.45
C CYS A 196 -2.35 -12.38 2.98
N ASN A 197 -3.12 -13.41 2.66
CA ASN A 197 -3.55 -13.65 1.29
C ASN A 197 -4.53 -12.59 0.79
N ASP A 198 -5.51 -12.21 1.60
CA ASP A 198 -6.48 -11.16 1.27
C ASP A 198 -5.80 -9.80 1.16
N PHE A 199 -4.90 -9.47 2.09
CA PHE A 199 -4.10 -8.26 2.05
C PHE A 199 -3.31 -8.14 0.75
N GLY A 200 -2.64 -9.21 0.33
CA GLY A 200 -1.86 -9.23 -0.90
C GLY A 200 -2.66 -8.91 -2.16
N PHE A 201 -3.96 -9.22 -2.20
CA PHE A 201 -4.78 -8.93 -3.39
C PHE A 201 -5.58 -7.65 -3.28
N ASN A 202 -6.13 -7.36 -2.10
CA ASN A 202 -7.18 -6.36 -1.94
C ASN A 202 -6.72 -5.08 -1.24
N HIS A 203 -5.59 -5.15 -0.51
CA HIS A 203 -5.12 -3.97 0.21
C HIS A 203 -4.78 -2.84 -0.77
N VAL A 204 -5.24 -1.65 -0.43
CA VAL A 204 -4.91 -0.43 -1.16
C VAL A 204 -3.82 0.29 -0.41
N THR A 205 -2.62 0.33 -1.00
CA THR A 205 -1.47 0.99 -0.39
C THR A 205 -1.69 2.49 -0.21
N GLU A 206 -1.03 3.08 0.77
CA GLU A 206 -1.08 4.52 1.02
C GLU A 206 -0.57 5.36 -0.16
N PHE A 207 0.52 4.91 -0.81
CA PHE A 207 1.01 5.58 -2.01
C PHE A 207 0.16 5.21 -3.23
N MET A 208 -0.26 6.21 -3.97
CA MET A 208 -0.96 6.09 -5.25
C MET A 208 -2.26 5.27 -5.21
N ARG A 209 -2.67 4.77 -4.05
CA ARG A 209 -3.85 3.90 -3.87
C ARG A 209 -3.88 2.74 -4.88
N LEU A 210 -2.76 2.10 -5.07
CA LEU A 210 -2.66 0.92 -5.92
C LEU A 210 -2.71 -0.35 -5.08
N THR A 211 -3.28 -1.41 -5.65
CA THR A 211 -3.20 -2.74 -5.07
C THR A 211 -1.80 -3.36 -5.30
N PRO A 212 -1.36 -4.30 -4.45
CA PRO A 212 -0.06 -4.96 -4.60
C PRO A 212 0.23 -5.55 -5.98
N PRO A 213 -0.73 -6.20 -6.69
CA PRO A 213 -0.48 -6.63 -8.08
C PRO A 213 -0.18 -5.48 -9.03
N ARG A 214 -0.86 -4.34 -8.89
CA ARG A 214 -0.61 -3.14 -9.70
C ARG A 214 0.77 -2.55 -9.42
N TRP A 215 1.20 -2.53 -8.15
CA TRP A 215 2.55 -2.11 -7.80
C TRP A 215 3.63 -3.00 -8.42
N LEU A 216 3.45 -4.32 -8.39
CA LEU A 216 4.40 -5.22 -9.06
C LEU A 216 4.44 -4.97 -10.57
N ALA A 217 3.27 -4.72 -11.21
CA ALA A 217 3.24 -4.33 -12.62
C ALA A 217 4.09 -3.09 -12.89
N GLU A 218 3.92 -2.06 -12.07
CA GLU A 218 4.67 -0.81 -12.24
C GLU A 218 6.18 -1.00 -12.00
N VAL A 219 6.60 -1.78 -11.01
CA VAL A 219 8.02 -2.08 -10.78
C VAL A 219 8.63 -2.86 -11.95
N LEU A 220 7.90 -3.83 -12.51
CA LEU A 220 8.35 -4.58 -13.68
C LEU A 220 8.36 -3.74 -14.97
N GLY A 221 7.61 -2.64 -15.01
CA GLY A 221 7.53 -1.71 -16.12
C GLY A 221 6.61 -2.16 -17.26
N GLU A 222 6.20 -1.19 -18.09
CA GLU A 222 5.24 -1.38 -19.18
C GLU A 222 5.71 -2.34 -20.28
N ASP A 223 7.02 -2.50 -20.43
CA ASP A 223 7.63 -3.44 -21.39
C ASP A 223 7.58 -4.91 -20.90
N SER A 224 7.23 -5.13 -19.65
CA SER A 224 7.09 -6.48 -19.10
C SER A 224 5.89 -7.21 -19.68
N PRO A 225 6.02 -8.48 -20.10
CA PRO A 225 4.89 -9.27 -20.56
C PRO A 225 3.82 -9.51 -19.49
N LEU A 226 4.16 -9.27 -18.22
CA LEU A 226 3.24 -9.39 -17.09
C LEU A 226 2.49 -8.10 -16.78
N TYR A 227 2.91 -6.94 -17.31
CA TYR A 227 2.34 -5.65 -16.98
C TYR A 227 0.82 -5.63 -17.11
N ALA A 228 0.30 -5.97 -18.28
CA ALA A 228 -1.13 -5.95 -18.55
C ALA A 228 -1.92 -6.92 -17.66
N SER A 229 -1.39 -8.12 -17.42
CA SER A 229 -2.07 -9.13 -16.61
C SER A 229 -2.11 -8.81 -15.12
N LEU A 230 -1.06 -8.19 -14.58
CA LEU A 230 -1.00 -7.73 -13.20
C LEU A 230 -1.83 -6.46 -12.99
N SER A 231 -1.74 -5.51 -13.92
CA SER A 231 -2.51 -4.25 -13.84
C SER A 231 -4.02 -4.46 -13.94
N SER A 232 -4.47 -5.51 -14.64
CA SER A 232 -5.88 -5.88 -14.78
C SER A 232 -6.34 -6.94 -13.79
N MET A 233 -5.52 -7.32 -12.81
CA MET A 233 -5.90 -8.31 -11.81
C MET A 233 -7.08 -7.78 -10.99
N GLY A 234 -8.15 -8.56 -10.93
CA GLY A 234 -9.37 -8.17 -10.25
C GLY A 234 -9.26 -8.27 -8.73
N HIS A 235 -10.31 -7.85 -8.06
CA HIS A 235 -10.47 -8.03 -6.61
C HIS A 235 -10.61 -9.52 -6.26
N LYS A 236 -10.08 -9.93 -5.12
CA LYS A 236 -10.30 -11.27 -4.57
C LYS A 236 -11.58 -11.27 -3.74
N TYR A 237 -12.44 -12.20 -4.04
CA TYR A 237 -13.70 -12.42 -3.32
C TYR A 237 -13.58 -13.64 -2.43
N THR A 238 -13.77 -13.47 -1.15
CA THR A 238 -13.80 -14.55 -0.16
C THR A 238 -15.24 -14.78 0.28
N GLY A 239 -15.66 -16.03 0.35
CA GLY A 239 -17.05 -16.36 0.70
C GLY A 239 -17.27 -17.85 0.91
N TYR A 240 -18.54 -18.25 1.00
CA TYR A 240 -18.97 -19.63 1.21
C TYR A 240 -19.55 -20.22 -0.06
N PHE A 241 -19.03 -21.38 -0.43
CA PHE A 241 -19.32 -22.03 -1.70
C PHE A 241 -19.69 -23.49 -1.53
N ARG A 242 -20.45 -24.02 -2.49
CA ARG A 242 -20.64 -25.46 -2.71
C ARG A 242 -20.01 -25.90 -4.02
N TYR A 243 -19.35 -27.04 -3.98
CA TYR A 243 -18.95 -27.72 -5.21
C TYR A 243 -20.20 -28.18 -5.99
N GLU A 244 -20.26 -27.91 -7.28
CA GLU A 244 -21.34 -28.40 -8.16
C GLU A 244 -20.89 -29.54 -9.05
N ASN A 245 -19.91 -29.28 -9.90
CA ASN A 245 -19.37 -30.24 -10.82
C ASN A 245 -17.99 -29.81 -11.35
N ALA A 246 -17.31 -30.70 -12.05
CA ALA A 246 -16.06 -30.40 -12.71
C ALA A 246 -15.98 -31.11 -14.06
N ASP A 247 -15.28 -30.51 -15.01
CA ASP A 247 -14.83 -31.14 -16.23
C ASP A 247 -13.29 -31.20 -16.30
N GLU A 248 -12.71 -31.38 -17.49
CA GLU A 248 -11.26 -31.50 -17.65
C GLU A 248 -10.51 -30.17 -17.37
N THR A 249 -11.15 -29.02 -17.52
CA THR A 249 -10.52 -27.70 -17.49
C THR A 249 -11.00 -26.81 -16.35
N ILE A 250 -12.26 -26.93 -15.96
CA ILE A 250 -12.88 -26.07 -14.95
C ILE A 250 -13.58 -26.90 -13.86
N THR A 251 -13.66 -26.29 -12.67
CA THR A 251 -14.50 -26.74 -11.56
C THR A 251 -15.47 -25.62 -11.20
N ARG A 252 -16.75 -25.99 -11.03
CA ARG A 252 -17.83 -25.05 -10.71
C ARG A 252 -18.14 -25.06 -9.24
N PHE A 253 -18.20 -23.88 -8.68
CA PHE A 253 -18.57 -23.61 -7.30
C PHE A 253 -19.75 -22.65 -7.28
N ARG A 254 -20.76 -22.94 -6.47
CA ARG A 254 -21.88 -22.04 -6.24
C ARG A 254 -21.67 -21.25 -4.97
N HIS A 255 -21.70 -19.93 -5.06
CA HIS A 255 -21.68 -19.04 -3.90
C HIS A 255 -23.03 -19.11 -3.18
N ILE A 256 -23.03 -19.39 -1.87
CA ILE A 256 -24.25 -19.70 -1.14
C ILE A 256 -25.14 -18.46 -0.97
N ALA A 257 -24.56 -17.31 -0.65
CA ALA A 257 -25.33 -16.10 -0.38
C ALA A 257 -26.00 -15.52 -1.64
N THR A 258 -25.31 -15.54 -2.80
CA THR A 258 -25.79 -14.88 -4.04
C THR A 258 -26.24 -15.84 -5.14
N ASP A 259 -26.11 -17.15 -4.94
CA ASP A 259 -26.40 -18.20 -5.93
C ASP A 259 -25.53 -18.13 -7.22
N ARG A 260 -24.50 -17.29 -7.22
CA ARG A 260 -23.59 -17.08 -8.36
C ARG A 260 -22.68 -18.29 -8.54
N ILE A 261 -22.49 -18.71 -9.80
CA ILE A 261 -21.57 -19.79 -10.15
C ILE A 261 -20.23 -19.22 -10.57
N ILE A 262 -19.15 -19.72 -9.95
CA ILE A 262 -17.76 -19.44 -10.30
C ILE A 262 -17.20 -20.64 -11.04
N GLU A 263 -16.66 -20.41 -12.23
CA GLU A 263 -16.00 -21.42 -13.06
C GLU A 263 -14.48 -21.31 -12.87
N ALA A 264 -13.95 -21.95 -11.83
CA ALA A 264 -12.54 -21.89 -11.48
C ALA A 264 -11.69 -22.80 -12.39
N THR A 265 -10.55 -22.29 -12.84
CA THR A 265 -9.61 -23.10 -13.64
C THR A 265 -9.01 -24.23 -12.80
N ASN A 266 -8.99 -25.45 -13.35
CA ASN A 266 -8.42 -26.63 -12.69
C ASN A 266 -6.92 -26.47 -12.41
N ARG A 267 -6.23 -25.50 -13.06
CA ARG A 267 -4.84 -25.17 -12.78
C ARG A 267 -4.64 -24.63 -11.36
N SER A 268 -5.62 -23.88 -10.83
CA SER A 268 -5.59 -23.37 -9.47
C SER A 268 -5.92 -24.41 -8.41
N LEU A 269 -6.44 -25.58 -8.81
CA LEU A 269 -6.92 -26.62 -7.91
C LEU A 269 -5.95 -27.79 -7.74
N VAL A 270 -4.74 -27.68 -8.32
CA VAL A 270 -3.74 -28.73 -8.24
C VAL A 270 -3.24 -28.90 -6.81
N GLY A 271 -3.31 -30.11 -6.29
CA GLY A 271 -2.83 -30.44 -4.93
C GLY A 271 -3.84 -30.20 -3.81
N LEU A 272 -5.05 -29.76 -4.13
CA LEU A 272 -6.08 -29.51 -3.13
C LEU A 272 -6.71 -30.80 -2.58
N PRO A 273 -7.25 -30.74 -1.35
CA PRO A 273 -7.89 -31.91 -0.71
C PRO A 273 -9.05 -32.46 -1.54
N ARG A 274 -9.22 -33.80 -1.56
CA ARG A 274 -10.28 -34.44 -2.34
C ARG A 274 -11.68 -34.09 -1.84
N ASN A 275 -11.84 -33.81 -0.54
CA ASN A 275 -13.12 -33.46 0.06
C ASN A 275 -13.70 -32.12 -0.44
N MET A 276 -12.90 -31.23 -1.03
CA MET A 276 -13.42 -30.00 -1.64
C MET A 276 -14.39 -30.25 -2.82
N LYS A 277 -14.40 -31.46 -3.36
CA LYS A 277 -15.37 -31.92 -4.40
C LYS A 277 -16.54 -32.68 -3.83
N ASP A 278 -16.74 -32.61 -2.52
CA ASP A 278 -17.91 -33.19 -1.84
C ASP A 278 -19.06 -32.16 -1.82
N PRO A 279 -20.17 -32.41 -2.53
CA PRO A 279 -21.28 -31.48 -2.60
C PRO A 279 -22.05 -31.34 -1.28
N SER A 280 -21.77 -32.20 -0.31
CA SER A 280 -22.37 -32.13 1.05
C SER A 280 -21.63 -31.20 1.99
N LEU A 281 -20.50 -30.60 1.55
CA LEU A 281 -19.72 -29.68 2.33
C LEU A 281 -19.89 -28.22 1.84
N ILE A 282 -19.87 -27.33 2.79
CA ILE A 282 -19.72 -25.88 2.55
C ILE A 282 -18.24 -25.55 2.65
N LEU A 283 -17.72 -24.88 1.65
CA LEU A 283 -16.32 -24.46 1.55
C LEU A 283 -16.23 -22.94 1.77
N ARG A 284 -15.43 -22.50 2.73
CA ARG A 284 -15.00 -21.10 2.82
C ARG A 284 -13.67 -20.98 2.08
N THR A 285 -13.63 -20.14 1.04
CA THR A 285 -12.45 -19.92 0.23
C THR A 285 -12.55 -18.63 -0.57
N GLY A 286 -11.49 -18.23 -1.27
CA GLY A 286 -11.46 -17.05 -2.10
C GLY A 286 -11.24 -17.35 -3.59
N PHE A 287 -11.76 -16.48 -4.42
CA PHE A 287 -11.56 -16.51 -5.86
C PHE A 287 -11.12 -15.15 -6.39
N ILE A 288 -10.22 -15.17 -7.36
CA ILE A 288 -9.76 -13.97 -8.05
C ILE A 288 -9.84 -14.17 -9.56
N GLN A 289 -10.18 -13.12 -10.28
CA GLN A 289 -10.12 -13.13 -11.74
C GLN A 289 -8.75 -12.68 -12.22
N TRP A 290 -8.06 -13.56 -12.98
CA TRP A 290 -6.76 -13.29 -13.56
C TRP A 290 -6.66 -13.87 -14.97
N ASN A 291 -6.21 -13.07 -15.93
CA ASN A 291 -6.14 -13.44 -17.35
C ASN A 291 -7.45 -14.01 -17.92
N GLY A 292 -8.58 -13.47 -17.48
CA GLY A 292 -9.91 -13.91 -17.92
C GLY A 292 -10.40 -15.22 -17.33
N GLU A 293 -9.66 -15.81 -16.39
CA GLU A 293 -10.01 -17.04 -15.68
C GLU A 293 -10.21 -16.77 -14.19
N TRP A 294 -11.11 -17.54 -13.58
CA TRP A 294 -11.22 -17.56 -12.13
C TRP A 294 -10.20 -18.53 -11.52
N TRP A 295 -9.42 -18.01 -10.59
CA TRP A 295 -8.43 -18.77 -9.82
C TRP A 295 -8.87 -18.84 -8.37
N LEU A 296 -8.83 -20.06 -7.81
CA LEU A 296 -8.95 -20.23 -6.38
C LEU A 296 -7.68 -19.69 -5.73
N SER A 297 -7.84 -18.87 -4.70
CA SER A 297 -6.74 -18.27 -3.97
C SER A 297 -6.98 -18.31 -2.47
N GLY A 298 -5.91 -18.57 -1.73
CA GLY A 298 -5.95 -18.67 -0.27
C GLY A 298 -6.31 -20.06 0.20
N GLN A 299 -6.66 -20.10 1.48
CA GLN A 299 -6.98 -21.33 2.19
C GLN A 299 -8.40 -21.79 1.90
N ILE A 300 -8.60 -23.10 2.06
CA ILE A 300 -9.93 -23.70 1.99
C ILE A 300 -10.24 -24.32 3.36
N SER A 301 -11.30 -23.83 3.96
CA SER A 301 -11.93 -24.46 5.12
C SER A 301 -13.22 -25.18 4.70
N SER A 302 -13.51 -26.34 5.28
CA SER A 302 -14.73 -27.09 4.98
C SER A 302 -15.59 -27.25 6.21
N TYR A 303 -16.89 -27.07 6.04
CA TYR A 303 -17.89 -27.14 7.07
C TYR A 303 -18.98 -28.14 6.68
N GLU A 304 -19.60 -28.79 7.67
CA GLU A 304 -20.80 -29.58 7.43
C GLU A 304 -21.96 -28.69 7.02
N ASP A 305 -22.73 -29.15 6.04
CA ASP A 305 -23.92 -28.44 5.59
C ASP A 305 -24.99 -28.48 6.68
N SER A 306 -25.35 -27.33 7.25
CA SER A 306 -26.35 -27.17 8.28
C SER A 306 -27.29 -26.00 7.99
N GLU A 307 -28.54 -26.10 8.38
CA GLU A 307 -29.54 -25.03 8.23
C GLU A 307 -29.11 -23.78 9.00
N ASP A 308 -28.44 -23.93 10.16
CA ASP A 308 -27.97 -22.84 10.98
C ASP A 308 -26.85 -22.05 10.28
N LEU A 309 -25.87 -22.75 9.70
CA LEU A 309 -24.77 -22.10 8.96
C LEU A 309 -25.30 -21.42 7.69
N ILE A 310 -26.20 -22.06 6.95
CA ILE A 310 -26.81 -21.44 5.77
C ILE A 310 -27.62 -20.20 6.18
N GLY A 311 -28.37 -20.26 7.28
CA GLY A 311 -29.11 -19.13 7.80
C GLY A 311 -28.23 -17.95 8.18
N GLN A 312 -27.05 -18.21 8.73
CA GLN A 312 -26.03 -17.16 8.99
C GLN A 312 -25.48 -16.56 7.70
N ILE A 313 -25.09 -17.41 6.73
CA ILE A 313 -24.50 -16.98 5.45
C ILE A 313 -25.51 -16.19 4.59
N THR A 314 -26.79 -16.54 4.64
CA THR A 314 -27.87 -15.92 3.84
C THR A 314 -28.61 -14.80 4.57
N GLY A 315 -28.26 -14.53 5.83
CA GLY A 315 -28.80 -13.40 6.61
C GLY A 315 -28.35 -12.04 6.04
N ASP A 316 -28.90 -10.97 6.62
CA ASP A 316 -28.60 -9.59 6.19
C ASP A 316 -27.19 -9.11 6.59
N ASP A 317 -26.26 -10.01 6.93
CA ASP A 317 -24.90 -9.66 7.29
C ASP A 317 -24.05 -9.45 6.03
N ASP A 318 -23.69 -8.21 5.76
CA ASP A 318 -22.88 -7.80 4.60
C ASP A 318 -21.53 -8.54 4.48
N GLU A 319 -21.01 -9.10 5.59
CA GLU A 319 -19.76 -9.88 5.62
C GLU A 319 -19.77 -11.09 4.67
N TYR A 320 -20.93 -11.65 4.35
CA TYR A 320 -21.06 -12.83 3.50
C TYR A 320 -21.48 -12.54 2.05
N ASN A 321 -21.82 -11.29 1.75
CA ASN A 321 -22.25 -10.83 0.43
C ASN A 321 -21.13 -10.22 -0.44
N LEU A 322 -19.89 -10.56 -0.14
CA LEU A 322 -18.67 -9.98 -0.74
C LEU A 322 -18.50 -10.21 -2.26
N PHE A 323 -19.56 -10.60 -2.98
CA PHE A 323 -19.52 -10.76 -4.44
C PHE A 323 -20.04 -9.56 -5.22
N GLU A 324 -20.55 -8.56 -4.56
CA GLU A 324 -20.76 -7.27 -5.21
C GLU A 324 -19.47 -6.50 -5.08
N PRO A 325 -18.79 -6.13 -6.19
CA PRO A 325 -17.69 -5.18 -6.09
C PRO A 325 -18.26 -3.94 -5.39
N GLU A 326 -17.54 -3.42 -4.40
CA GLU A 326 -17.75 -2.03 -4.00
C GLU A 326 -17.89 -1.24 -5.30
N GLU A 327 -18.97 -0.49 -5.46
CA GLU A 327 -19.17 0.31 -6.67
C GLU A 327 -17.91 1.11 -6.87
N GLU A 328 -17.20 0.87 -7.97
CA GLU A 328 -16.01 1.66 -8.30
C GLU A 328 -16.48 3.11 -8.28
N LEU A 329 -15.90 3.90 -7.36
CA LEU A 329 -16.21 5.32 -7.33
C LEU A 329 -16.03 5.90 -8.73
N PRO A 330 -16.90 6.79 -9.19
CA PRO A 330 -16.76 7.44 -10.48
C PRO A 330 -15.33 7.95 -10.68
N GLU A 331 -14.82 7.87 -11.90
CA GLU A 331 -13.42 8.23 -12.21
C GLU A 331 -13.05 9.63 -11.69
N GLU A 332 -14.03 10.54 -11.66
CA GLU A 332 -13.88 11.88 -11.10
C GLU A 332 -13.73 11.89 -9.58
N GLU A 333 -14.46 11.05 -8.85
CA GLU A 333 -14.34 10.89 -7.41
C GLU A 333 -13.03 10.15 -7.04
N GLN A 334 -12.63 9.15 -7.81
CA GLN A 334 -11.32 8.51 -7.68
C GLN A 334 -10.18 9.51 -7.90
N ARG A 335 -10.33 10.41 -8.87
CA ARG A 335 -9.34 11.46 -9.13
C ARG A 335 -9.25 12.47 -8.00
N ILE A 336 -10.38 12.86 -7.39
CA ILE A 336 -10.42 13.73 -6.22
C ILE A 336 -9.73 13.06 -5.05
N ILE A 337 -10.09 11.82 -4.71
CA ILE A 337 -9.45 11.05 -3.65
C ILE A 337 -7.94 10.90 -3.87
N LEU A 338 -7.50 10.67 -5.11
CA LEU A 338 -6.09 10.57 -5.46
C LEU A 338 -5.36 11.92 -5.37
N THR A 339 -6.05 13.02 -5.61
CA THR A 339 -5.51 14.37 -5.43
C THR A 339 -5.41 14.70 -3.94
N ASP A 340 -6.32 14.19 -3.12
CA ASP A 340 -6.34 14.38 -1.67
C ASP A 340 -5.23 13.62 -0.94
N ILE A 341 -4.64 12.60 -1.58
CA ILE A 341 -3.53 11.82 -1.01
C ILE A 341 -2.20 12.57 -1.09
N LEU A 342 -2.08 13.51 -1.99
CA LEU A 342 -0.85 14.25 -2.23
C LEU A 342 -1.14 15.73 -2.20
N ALA A 343 -0.47 16.46 -1.33
CA ALA A 343 -0.75 17.87 -1.22
C ALA A 343 0.49 18.73 -1.20
N THR A 344 0.37 19.81 -1.85
CA THR A 344 1.05 21.07 -1.56
C THR A 344 0.00 22.15 -1.60
N THR A 345 0.06 23.07 -0.66
CA THR A 345 -0.72 24.31 -0.72
C THR A 345 0.10 25.36 -1.44
N GLU A 346 -0.43 25.89 -2.52
CA GLU A 346 0.20 26.95 -3.30
C GLU A 346 -0.59 28.25 -3.10
N GLY A 347 0.09 29.32 -2.69
CA GLY A 347 -0.50 30.66 -2.61
C GLY A 347 -0.59 31.32 -3.98
N GLU A 348 -1.24 32.49 -4.06
CA GLU A 348 -1.38 33.28 -5.30
C GLU A 348 -0.04 33.60 -5.96
N ASP A 349 1.04 33.72 -5.18
CA ASP A 349 2.40 33.99 -5.66
C ASP A 349 3.16 32.72 -6.12
N GLY A 350 2.51 31.55 -6.15
CA GLY A 350 3.16 30.27 -6.44
C GLY A 350 4.09 29.78 -5.33
N GLN A 351 3.98 30.34 -4.13
CA GLN A 351 4.73 29.87 -2.96
C GLN A 351 4.05 28.63 -2.36
N THR A 352 4.83 27.59 -2.18
CA THR A 352 4.39 26.40 -1.44
C THR A 352 4.29 26.75 0.04
N LEU A 353 3.13 26.56 0.64
CA LEU A 353 2.94 26.73 2.07
C LEU A 353 3.59 25.54 2.80
N ASP A 354 4.34 25.85 3.84
CA ASP A 354 4.99 24.87 4.69
C ASP A 354 3.95 24.09 5.53
N ALA A 355 4.18 22.82 5.78
CA ALA A 355 3.31 21.97 6.62
C ALA A 355 3.22 22.47 8.07
N SER A 356 4.20 23.22 8.54
CA SER A 356 4.14 23.96 9.82
C SER A 356 3.28 25.22 9.76
N ASP A 357 2.86 25.63 8.57
CA ASP A 357 2.11 26.85 8.37
C ASP A 357 0.68 26.77 8.92
N THR A 358 0.12 27.94 9.22
CA THR A 358 -1.22 28.06 9.81
C THR A 358 -2.31 27.37 8.99
N ALA A 359 -2.14 27.33 7.66
CA ALA A 359 -3.09 26.66 6.77
C ALA A 359 -3.14 25.13 6.98
N TRP A 360 -1.98 24.49 7.19
CA TRP A 360 -1.91 23.06 7.50
C TRP A 360 -2.46 22.76 8.89
N GLN A 361 -2.08 23.56 9.88
CA GLN A 361 -2.61 23.46 11.24
C GLN A 361 -4.14 23.66 11.24
N ALA A 362 -4.63 24.61 10.45
CA ALA A 362 -6.06 24.87 10.30
C ALA A 362 -6.80 23.69 9.63
N LEU A 363 -6.21 23.08 8.62
CA LEU A 363 -6.80 21.95 7.91
C LEU A 363 -6.90 20.67 8.78
N LEU A 364 -5.93 20.46 9.65
CA LEU A 364 -5.81 19.24 10.46
C LEU A 364 -6.38 19.40 11.87
N SER A 365 -6.67 20.61 12.30
CA SER A 365 -7.28 20.90 13.60
C SER A 365 -8.81 20.74 13.54
N ASP A 366 -9.47 21.08 14.62
CA ASP A 366 -10.93 21.03 14.76
C ASP A 366 -11.72 21.85 13.70
N GLU A 367 -13.03 21.92 13.84
CA GLU A 367 -13.90 22.63 12.90
C GLU A 367 -13.56 24.13 12.74
N ILE A 368 -13.00 24.78 13.76
CA ILE A 368 -12.58 26.19 13.69
C ILE A 368 -11.41 26.35 12.70
N GLY A 369 -10.46 25.42 12.75
CA GLY A 369 -9.35 25.40 11.79
C GLY A 369 -9.80 25.15 10.35
N LYS A 370 -10.78 24.27 10.16
CA LYS A 370 -11.39 24.03 8.83
C LYS A 370 -12.05 25.28 8.28
N ASP A 371 -12.82 26.00 9.10
CA ASP A 371 -13.47 27.25 8.70
C ASP A 371 -12.45 28.34 8.33
N PHE A 372 -11.35 28.43 9.08
CA PHE A 372 -10.25 29.33 8.75
C PHE A 372 -9.63 28.99 7.39
N PHE A 373 -9.28 27.73 7.16
CA PHE A 373 -8.73 27.26 5.88
C PHE A 373 -9.66 27.57 4.71
N ILE A 374 -10.98 27.29 4.85
CA ILE A 374 -11.99 27.63 3.83
C ILE A 374 -12.00 29.12 3.56
N SER A 375 -11.86 29.95 4.58
CA SER A 375 -11.84 31.40 4.44
C SER A 375 -10.64 31.88 3.61
N GLN A 376 -9.48 31.29 3.82
CA GLN A 376 -8.24 31.59 3.08
C GLN A 376 -8.36 31.21 1.59
N VAL A 377 -8.91 30.02 1.31
CA VAL A 377 -9.14 29.61 -0.07
C VAL A 377 -10.18 30.50 -0.76
N LYS A 378 -11.26 30.89 -0.07
CA LYS A 378 -12.26 31.83 -0.61
C LYS A 378 -11.72 33.24 -0.82
N ALA A 379 -10.74 33.64 -0.02
CA ALA A 379 -10.05 34.92 -0.19
C ALA A 379 -9.07 34.92 -1.37
N GLY A 380 -8.79 33.75 -1.96
CA GLY A 380 -7.79 33.60 -3.03
C GLY A 380 -6.35 33.54 -2.54
N GLU A 381 -6.14 33.44 -1.22
CA GLU A 381 -4.80 33.34 -0.64
C GLU A 381 -4.19 31.95 -0.82
N ILE A 382 -5.03 30.92 -1.02
CA ILE A 382 -4.66 29.56 -1.38
C ILE A 382 -5.37 29.23 -2.69
N THR A 383 -4.64 29.05 -3.75
CA THR A 383 -5.18 28.82 -5.10
C THR A 383 -5.06 27.39 -5.59
N GLY A 384 -4.18 26.59 -4.96
CA GLY A 384 -3.98 25.18 -5.28
C GLY A 384 -3.83 24.34 -4.02
N LEU A 385 -4.35 23.13 -4.07
CA LEU A 385 -4.28 22.16 -2.99
C LEU A 385 -3.97 20.79 -3.54
N GLN A 386 -2.82 20.22 -3.13
CA GLN A 386 -2.51 18.82 -3.28
C GLN A 386 -2.29 18.25 -1.89
N PHE A 387 -2.90 17.14 -1.56
CA PHE A 387 -2.69 16.45 -0.29
C PHE A 387 -1.73 15.30 -0.43
N TYR A 388 -0.86 15.14 0.56
CA TYR A 388 -0.10 13.94 0.77
C TYR A 388 -0.52 13.29 2.09
N ASN A 389 -1.10 12.08 2.01
CA ASN A 389 -1.54 11.34 3.18
C ASN A 389 -0.42 10.41 3.66
N ALA A 390 0.45 10.90 4.48
CA ALA A 390 1.49 10.08 5.05
C ALA A 390 0.98 9.20 6.20
N PRO A 391 0.08 9.59 7.11
CA PRO A 391 -0.64 8.67 7.98
C PRO A 391 -2.07 8.51 7.49
N GLY A 392 -2.37 7.39 6.86
CA GLY A 392 -3.63 7.05 6.21
C GLY A 392 -4.94 7.30 6.99
N HIS A 393 -4.87 7.56 8.28
CA HIS A 393 -6.05 7.77 9.11
C HIS A 393 -6.55 9.22 9.14
N LEU A 394 -5.68 10.21 9.10
CA LEU A 394 -6.07 11.62 9.24
C LEU A 394 -6.83 12.18 8.03
N LEU A 395 -6.57 11.64 6.85
CA LEU A 395 -7.23 12.12 5.64
C LEU A 395 -8.56 11.41 5.35
N LEU A 396 -8.78 10.19 5.81
CA LEU A 396 -10.08 9.55 5.69
C LEU A 396 -11.17 10.36 6.39
N ASP A 397 -10.90 10.90 7.56
CA ASP A 397 -11.84 11.76 8.28
C ASP A 397 -12.01 13.15 7.65
N ASN A 398 -11.05 13.61 6.86
CA ASN A 398 -11.06 14.89 6.15
C ASN A 398 -11.37 14.79 4.65
N ILE A 399 -11.40 13.59 4.06
CA ILE A 399 -11.77 13.37 2.65
C ILE A 399 -13.15 13.93 2.36
N ASP A 400 -14.13 13.71 3.22
CA ASP A 400 -15.48 14.25 3.06
C ASP A 400 -15.48 15.77 3.03
N PHE A 401 -14.65 16.40 3.85
CA PHE A 401 -14.49 17.85 3.91
C PHE A 401 -13.85 18.40 2.63
N VAL A 402 -12.75 17.83 2.19
CA VAL A 402 -12.05 18.26 0.96
C VAL A 402 -12.91 17.97 -0.27
N THR A 403 -13.53 16.79 -0.33
CA THR A 403 -14.45 16.42 -1.41
C THR A 403 -15.65 17.35 -1.47
N GLU A 404 -16.25 17.69 -0.35
CA GLU A 404 -17.35 18.65 -0.26
C GLU A 404 -16.93 20.07 -0.62
N TYR A 405 -15.70 20.44 -0.29
CA TYR A 405 -15.12 21.72 -0.64
C TYR A 405 -14.83 21.83 -2.14
N VAL A 406 -14.22 20.83 -2.75
CA VAL A 406 -13.90 20.81 -4.19
C VAL A 406 -15.18 20.73 -5.06
N LYS A 407 -16.28 20.17 -4.54
CA LYS A 407 -17.60 20.14 -5.22
C LYS A 407 -18.34 21.47 -5.15
N ARG A 408 -17.93 22.43 -4.30
CA ARG A 408 -18.50 23.78 -4.17
C ARG A 408 -17.71 24.84 -4.93
#